data_ea1b2b226f1e147c286a2c0e0950bcd4
#
_entry.id   ea1b2b226f1e147c286a2c0e0950bcd4
#
_cell.length_a   1.000
_cell.length_b   1.000
_cell.length_c   1.000
_cell.angle_alpha   90.00
_cell.angle_beta   90.00
_cell.angle_gamma   90.00
#
_symmetry.space_group_name_H-M   'P 1'
#
loop_
_entity.id
_entity.type
_entity.pdbx_description
1 polymer ?
#
loop_
_entity_poly.entity_id
_entity_poly.type
_entity_poly.pdbx_seq_one_letter_code
_entity_poly.pdbx_strand_id
1 'polypeptide(L)'
;TKPYEFGDPFNLHIERTIRNAVARTGGGTPVRLTPEDFEIEQTELSVRSATVLMLDLSLSMPMRDNFLPAKKVAMALHALISSRFPRDFLGLVGFSEVARTIEPRELPEVSWDYVYGTNMQHGFQLARRMLAKEHGTKQIIMITDGEPTAHLAGGRPMFHYTPIQETVDLTLQEVLRATREGIRINTFMLDATPYLQRFVEELTRLNKGRAFFTTPETLGDYVLVDFLESRRQAARGPGRRAG
;
A
#
# COMPACT_ATOMS: atom_id res chain seq x y z
N THR A 1 26.57 0.39 -3.22
CA THR A 1 27.64 0.73 -2.26
C THR A 1 27.72 2.23 -2.08
N LYS A 2 28.23 2.70 -0.96
CA LYS A 2 28.57 4.10 -0.67
C LYS A 2 29.89 4.17 0.12
N PRO A 3 30.60 5.29 0.10
CA PRO A 3 31.70 5.55 1.03
C PRO A 3 31.22 5.38 2.48
N TYR A 4 32.10 4.86 3.33
CA TYR A 4 31.84 4.73 4.75
C TYR A 4 31.78 6.10 5.42
N GLU A 5 30.75 6.34 6.21
CA GLU A 5 30.65 7.50 7.10
C GLU A 5 30.60 7.03 8.55
N PHE A 6 31.17 7.81 9.46
CA PHE A 6 31.17 7.46 10.89
C PHE A 6 29.75 7.28 11.43
N GLY A 7 29.46 6.07 11.97
CA GLY A 7 28.15 5.68 12.46
C GLY A 7 27.35 4.77 11.51
N ASP A 8 27.85 4.50 10.31
CA ASP A 8 27.28 3.49 9.45
C ASP A 8 27.54 2.06 9.97
N PRO A 9 26.63 1.09 9.68
CA PRO A 9 26.90 -0.31 9.93
C PRO A 9 28.15 -0.75 9.15
N PHE A 10 29.10 -1.41 9.83
CA PHE A 10 30.37 -1.82 9.25
C PHE A 10 30.22 -3.07 8.37
N ASN A 11 29.51 -2.93 7.25
CA ASN A 11 29.33 -3.96 6.25
C ASN A 11 30.20 -3.63 5.01
N LEU A 12 31.49 -3.94 5.09
CA LEU A 12 32.47 -3.56 4.07
C LEU A 12 32.27 -4.32 2.77
N HIS A 13 32.22 -3.57 1.68
CA HIS A 13 32.38 -4.12 0.32
C HIS A 13 33.87 -4.29 0.04
N ILE A 14 34.42 -5.45 0.41
CA ILE A 14 35.88 -5.72 0.44
C ILE A 14 36.54 -5.41 -0.90
N GLU A 15 35.98 -5.86 -2.01
CA GLU A 15 36.56 -5.65 -3.34
C GLU A 15 36.73 -4.17 -3.68
N ARG A 16 35.71 -3.34 -3.44
CA ARG A 16 35.79 -1.90 -3.71
C ARG A 16 36.71 -1.17 -2.75
N THR A 17 36.67 -1.54 -1.47
CA THR A 17 37.60 -1.02 -0.46
C THR A 17 39.06 -1.25 -0.86
N ILE A 18 39.40 -2.47 -1.29
CA ILE A 18 40.77 -2.78 -1.77
C ILE A 18 41.08 -2.01 -3.05
N ARG A 19 40.14 -1.90 -3.99
CA ARG A 19 40.33 -1.17 -5.23
C ARG A 19 40.59 0.33 -4.97
N ASN A 20 39.87 0.94 -4.03
CA ASN A 20 40.08 2.34 -3.63
C ASN A 20 41.46 2.53 -3.02
N ALA A 21 41.89 1.64 -2.12
CA ALA A 21 43.23 1.68 -1.53
C ALA A 21 44.33 1.53 -2.59
N VAL A 22 44.19 0.59 -3.54
CA VAL A 22 45.14 0.41 -4.63
C VAL A 22 45.16 1.64 -5.54
N ALA A 23 44.02 2.23 -5.87
CA ALA A 23 43.95 3.47 -6.67
C ALA A 23 44.62 4.64 -5.97
N ARG A 24 44.47 4.79 -4.65
CA ARG A 24 45.09 5.84 -3.84
C ARG A 24 46.61 5.66 -3.73
N THR A 25 47.09 4.40 -3.57
CA THR A 25 48.52 4.11 -3.32
C THR A 25 49.33 3.84 -4.56
N GLY A 26 48.68 3.76 -5.74
CA GLY A 26 49.37 3.43 -7.00
C GLY A 26 49.76 1.95 -7.16
N GLY A 27 49.23 1.07 -6.28
CA GLY A 27 49.53 -0.36 -6.22
C GLY A 27 50.73 -0.65 -5.28
N GLY A 28 50.98 -1.91 -5.04
CA GLY A 28 52.05 -2.41 -4.15
C GLY A 28 51.54 -3.32 -3.04
N THR A 29 52.42 -4.14 -2.51
CA THR A 29 52.14 -5.02 -1.35
C THR A 29 53.04 -4.67 -0.18
N PRO A 30 52.54 -4.61 1.06
CA PRO A 30 51.15 -4.84 1.47
C PRO A 30 50.23 -3.61 1.19
N VAL A 31 48.97 -3.85 0.79
CA VAL A 31 47.95 -2.83 0.65
C VAL A 31 47.58 -2.29 2.03
N ARG A 32 47.76 -0.98 2.26
CA ARG A 32 47.37 -0.33 3.51
C ARG A 32 46.02 0.36 3.31
N LEU A 33 45.03 -0.02 4.12
CA LEU A 33 43.70 0.56 4.13
C LEU A 33 43.65 1.79 5.06
N THR A 34 42.94 2.83 4.61
CA THR A 34 42.57 3.97 5.45
C THR A 34 41.04 4.10 5.47
N PRO A 35 40.44 4.79 6.47
CA PRO A 35 38.99 4.95 6.54
C PRO A 35 38.35 5.52 5.26
N GLU A 36 39.09 6.32 4.51
CA GLU A 36 38.68 6.94 3.24
C GLU A 36 38.54 5.91 2.10
N ASP A 37 39.21 4.75 2.21
CA ASP A 37 39.10 3.68 1.23
C ASP A 37 37.86 2.81 1.44
N PHE A 38 37.27 2.88 2.62
CA PHE A 38 36.17 2.00 3.02
C PHE A 38 34.91 2.31 2.21
N GLU A 39 34.41 1.30 1.56
CA GLU A 39 33.13 1.29 0.90
C GLU A 39 32.25 0.22 1.53
N ILE A 40 31.06 0.64 1.95
CA ILE A 40 30.12 -0.26 2.60
C ILE A 40 29.06 -0.72 1.59
N GLU A 41 28.67 -1.97 1.72
CA GLU A 41 27.45 -2.42 1.12
C GLU A 41 26.29 -1.70 1.79
N GLN A 42 25.59 -0.86 1.06
CA GLN A 42 24.26 -0.49 1.46
C GLN A 42 23.42 -1.76 1.37
N THR A 43 23.35 -2.50 2.48
CA THR A 43 22.22 -3.38 2.66
C THR A 43 21.02 -2.43 2.67
N GLU A 44 20.31 -2.30 1.55
CA GLU A 44 18.93 -1.91 1.64
C GLU A 44 18.36 -2.90 2.65
N LEU A 45 18.11 -2.42 3.87
CA LEU A 45 17.26 -3.13 4.81
C LEU A 45 15.98 -3.33 4.00
N SER A 46 15.85 -4.52 3.44
CA SER A 46 14.71 -4.91 2.61
C SER A 46 13.52 -5.01 3.55
N VAL A 47 12.99 -3.83 3.91
CA VAL A 47 11.81 -3.74 4.76
C VAL A 47 10.68 -4.40 4.00
N ARG A 48 10.34 -5.59 4.44
CA ARG A 48 9.20 -6.33 3.90
C ARG A 48 7.95 -5.47 4.06
N SER A 49 7.22 -5.31 2.99
CA SER A 49 5.94 -4.62 2.98
C SER A 49 4.81 -5.63 2.82
N ALA A 50 3.73 -5.44 3.56
CA ALA A 50 2.51 -6.20 3.43
C ALA A 50 1.40 -5.25 2.99
N THR A 51 0.92 -5.45 1.78
CA THR A 51 -0.12 -4.62 1.16
C THR A 51 -1.38 -5.45 0.92
N VAL A 52 -2.53 -4.91 1.25
CA VAL A 52 -3.82 -5.41 0.76
C VAL A 52 -4.43 -4.36 -0.15
N LEU A 53 -4.72 -4.75 -1.39
CA LEU A 53 -5.50 -3.95 -2.32
C LEU A 53 -6.97 -4.30 -2.17
N MET A 54 -7.79 -3.32 -1.82
CA MET A 54 -9.24 -3.39 -1.79
C MET A 54 -9.79 -2.77 -3.06
N LEU A 55 -10.49 -3.57 -3.86
CA LEU A 55 -11.10 -3.18 -5.13
C LEU A 55 -12.62 -3.17 -5.00
N ASP A 56 -13.23 -2.05 -5.27
CA ASP A 56 -14.67 -1.91 -5.32
C ASP A 56 -15.24 -2.65 -6.54
N LEU A 57 -16.17 -3.56 -6.28
CA LEU A 57 -16.87 -4.37 -7.29
C LEU A 57 -18.36 -4.01 -7.38
N SER A 58 -18.80 -2.94 -6.73
CA SER A 58 -20.18 -2.48 -6.78
C SER A 58 -20.56 -2.02 -8.20
N LEU A 59 -21.86 -2.03 -8.48
CA LEU A 59 -22.40 -1.72 -9.82
C LEU A 59 -22.15 -0.27 -10.23
N SER A 60 -21.88 0.66 -9.33
CA SER A 60 -21.50 2.04 -9.67
C SER A 60 -20.20 2.11 -10.49
N MET A 61 -19.24 1.25 -10.17
CA MET A 61 -17.94 1.21 -10.83
C MET A 61 -18.02 1.03 -12.36
N PRO A 62 -18.71 0.01 -12.90
CA PRO A 62 -18.87 -0.12 -14.36
C PRO A 62 -19.81 0.93 -14.96
N MET A 63 -20.83 1.40 -14.23
CA MET A 63 -21.76 2.44 -14.71
C MET A 63 -21.08 3.78 -14.97
N ARG A 64 -19.94 4.03 -14.34
CA ARG A 64 -19.11 5.24 -14.49
C ARG A 64 -17.79 4.97 -15.22
N ASP A 65 -17.67 3.83 -15.90
CA ASP A 65 -16.46 3.39 -16.60
C ASP A 65 -15.19 3.28 -15.73
N ASN A 66 -15.36 3.17 -14.40
CA ASN A 66 -14.28 3.12 -13.41
C ASN A 66 -13.71 1.71 -13.22
N PHE A 67 -14.48 0.65 -13.47
CA PHE A 67 -14.10 -0.71 -13.12
C PHE A 67 -12.88 -1.22 -13.90
N LEU A 68 -12.87 -1.09 -15.22
CA LEU A 68 -11.77 -1.60 -16.05
C LEU A 68 -10.43 -0.88 -15.77
N PRO A 69 -10.39 0.45 -15.64
CA PRO A 69 -9.18 1.13 -15.18
C PRO A 69 -8.69 0.65 -13.81
N ALA A 70 -9.57 0.53 -12.83
CA ALA A 70 -9.22 0.05 -11.50
C ALA A 70 -8.67 -1.39 -11.52
N LYS A 71 -9.28 -2.28 -12.29
CA LYS A 71 -8.80 -3.65 -12.50
C LYS A 71 -7.43 -3.68 -13.18
N LYS A 72 -7.18 -2.86 -14.20
CA LYS A 72 -5.86 -2.73 -14.85
C LYS A 72 -4.79 -2.30 -13.86
N VAL A 73 -5.09 -1.34 -12.99
CA VAL A 73 -4.18 -0.88 -11.94
C VAL A 73 -3.90 -1.98 -10.92
N ALA A 74 -4.92 -2.75 -10.52
CA ALA A 74 -4.73 -3.90 -9.64
C ALA A 74 -3.79 -4.94 -10.25
N MET A 75 -3.95 -5.25 -11.54
CA MET A 75 -3.07 -6.16 -12.29
C MET A 75 -1.64 -5.61 -12.39
N ALA A 76 -1.49 -4.33 -12.68
CA ALA A 76 -0.17 -3.67 -12.78
C ALA A 76 0.56 -3.68 -11.43
N LEU A 77 -0.14 -3.38 -10.33
CA LEU A 77 0.41 -3.42 -8.98
C LEU A 77 0.84 -4.85 -8.60
N HIS A 78 0.00 -5.84 -8.92
CA HIS A 78 0.35 -7.25 -8.71
C HIS A 78 1.61 -7.63 -9.49
N ALA A 79 1.70 -7.29 -10.78
CA ALA A 79 2.87 -7.56 -11.61
C ALA A 79 4.14 -6.87 -11.08
N LEU A 80 4.03 -5.61 -10.65
CA LEU A 80 5.12 -4.84 -10.06
C LEU A 80 5.64 -5.52 -8.77
N ILE A 81 4.74 -5.87 -7.85
CA ILE A 81 5.13 -6.47 -6.58
C ILE A 81 5.76 -7.86 -6.80
N SER A 82 5.12 -8.69 -7.61
CA SER A 82 5.61 -10.05 -7.89
C SER A 82 6.97 -10.07 -8.58
N SER A 83 7.26 -9.10 -9.46
CA SER A 83 8.52 -9.04 -10.22
C SER A 83 9.64 -8.31 -9.48
N ARG A 84 9.35 -7.19 -8.84
CA ARG A 84 10.35 -6.32 -8.21
C ARG A 84 10.52 -6.54 -6.71
N PHE A 85 9.50 -7.03 -6.04
CA PHE A 85 9.46 -7.19 -4.59
C PHE A 85 8.91 -8.56 -4.15
N PRO A 86 9.52 -9.68 -4.59
CA PRO A 86 8.97 -11.02 -4.40
C PRO A 86 8.87 -11.46 -2.93
N ARG A 87 9.48 -10.71 -2.00
CA ARG A 87 9.37 -10.95 -0.55
C ARG A 87 8.23 -10.19 0.10
N ASP A 88 7.60 -9.25 -0.62
CA ASP A 88 6.47 -8.49 -0.13
C ASP A 88 5.20 -9.33 -0.27
N PHE A 89 4.27 -9.08 0.64
CA PHE A 89 2.95 -9.68 0.58
C PHE A 89 1.99 -8.75 -0.19
N LEU A 90 1.23 -9.30 -1.11
CA LEU A 90 0.08 -8.66 -1.71
C LEU A 90 -1.16 -9.54 -1.56
N GLY A 91 -2.13 -9.06 -0.78
CA GLY A 91 -3.47 -9.59 -0.71
C GLY A 91 -4.44 -8.79 -1.57
N LEU A 92 -5.46 -9.44 -2.08
CA LEU A 92 -6.51 -8.80 -2.87
C LEU A 92 -7.86 -9.06 -2.22
N VAL A 93 -8.65 -8.00 -2.04
CA VAL A 93 -10.01 -8.02 -1.51
C VAL A 93 -10.92 -7.31 -2.48
N GLY A 94 -11.91 -8.02 -3.02
CA GLY A 94 -13.02 -7.40 -3.73
C GLY A 94 -14.17 -7.14 -2.77
N PHE A 95 -14.84 -6.01 -2.88
CA PHE A 95 -15.97 -5.69 -2.02
C PHE A 95 -17.12 -5.04 -2.79
N SER A 96 -18.32 -5.42 -2.41
CA SER A 96 -19.61 -4.88 -2.83
C SER A 96 -20.55 -4.90 -1.62
N GLU A 97 -21.71 -5.53 -1.62
CA GLU A 97 -22.52 -5.77 -0.40
C GLU A 97 -21.79 -6.66 0.62
N VAL A 98 -20.94 -7.55 0.14
CA VAL A 98 -20.03 -8.36 0.94
C VAL A 98 -18.63 -8.27 0.38
N ALA A 99 -17.65 -8.51 1.22
CA ALA A 99 -16.25 -8.58 0.76
C ALA A 99 -15.80 -10.04 0.66
N ARG A 100 -14.91 -10.31 -0.31
CA ARG A 100 -14.26 -11.60 -0.51
C ARG A 100 -12.79 -11.43 -0.85
N THR A 101 -11.99 -12.43 -0.53
CA THR A 101 -10.60 -12.49 -1.02
C THR A 101 -10.59 -12.90 -2.49
N ILE A 102 -9.64 -12.35 -3.23
CA ILE A 102 -9.39 -12.67 -4.64
C ILE A 102 -8.01 -13.31 -4.71
N GLU A 103 -7.92 -14.49 -5.32
CA GLU A 103 -6.62 -15.06 -5.63
C GLU A 103 -5.98 -14.28 -6.80
N PRO A 104 -4.66 -14.01 -6.77
CA PRO A 104 -4.02 -13.24 -7.83
C PRO A 104 -4.24 -13.80 -9.23
N ARG A 105 -4.31 -15.12 -9.37
CA ARG A 105 -4.60 -15.81 -10.64
C ARG A 105 -6.01 -15.58 -11.16
N GLU A 106 -6.95 -15.24 -10.28
CA GLU A 106 -8.36 -14.97 -10.64
C GLU A 106 -8.56 -13.52 -11.06
N LEU A 107 -7.61 -12.63 -10.76
CA LEU A 107 -7.73 -11.20 -11.03
C LEU A 107 -8.07 -10.86 -12.50
N PRO A 108 -7.54 -11.55 -13.53
CA PRO A 108 -7.93 -11.33 -14.91
C PRO A 108 -9.42 -11.63 -15.20
N GLU A 109 -10.01 -12.58 -14.46
CA GLU A 109 -11.41 -13.02 -14.62
C GLU A 109 -12.38 -12.29 -13.68
N VAL A 110 -11.86 -11.51 -12.71
CA VAL A 110 -12.72 -10.74 -11.79
C VAL A 110 -13.60 -9.78 -12.56
N SER A 111 -14.89 -9.83 -12.25
CA SER A 111 -15.91 -8.92 -12.74
C SER A 111 -16.55 -8.17 -11.57
N TRP A 112 -17.33 -7.14 -11.88
CA TRP A 112 -18.16 -6.46 -10.89
C TRP A 112 -19.33 -7.33 -10.45
N ASP A 113 -19.85 -7.03 -9.29
CA ASP A 113 -21.08 -7.63 -8.78
C ASP A 113 -22.29 -6.79 -9.23
N TYR A 114 -23.42 -7.45 -9.51
CA TYR A 114 -24.65 -6.78 -9.95
C TYR A 114 -25.45 -6.22 -8.76
N VAL A 115 -24.75 -5.62 -7.79
CA VAL A 115 -25.32 -5.04 -6.57
C VAL A 115 -24.75 -3.65 -6.32
N TYR A 116 -25.54 -2.77 -5.74
CA TYR A 116 -25.14 -1.38 -5.48
C TYR A 116 -24.42 -1.17 -4.15
N GLY A 117 -24.43 -2.17 -3.27
CA GLY A 117 -23.86 -2.02 -1.93
C GLY A 117 -22.34 -1.87 -1.97
N THR A 118 -21.83 -0.92 -1.19
CA THR A 118 -20.40 -0.66 -0.99
C THR A 118 -20.06 -0.88 0.48
N ASN A 119 -19.70 -2.13 0.83
CA ASN A 119 -19.43 -2.56 2.20
C ASN A 119 -17.94 -2.42 2.53
N MET A 120 -17.48 -1.21 2.76
CA MET A 120 -16.11 -0.93 3.16
C MET A 120 -15.78 -1.54 4.53
N GLN A 121 -16.75 -1.61 5.46
CA GLN A 121 -16.59 -2.22 6.77
C GLN A 121 -16.09 -3.67 6.64
N HIS A 122 -16.79 -4.50 5.88
CA HIS A 122 -16.40 -5.90 5.67
C HIS A 122 -15.08 -6.01 4.89
N GLY A 123 -14.85 -5.13 3.90
CA GLY A 123 -13.57 -5.04 3.18
C GLY A 123 -12.40 -4.82 4.13
N PHE A 124 -12.49 -3.83 5.02
CA PHE A 124 -11.47 -3.57 6.04
C PHE A 124 -11.29 -4.72 7.03
N GLN A 125 -12.37 -5.40 7.43
CA GLN A 125 -12.26 -6.58 8.30
C GLN A 125 -11.44 -7.69 7.65
N LEU A 126 -11.70 -8.01 6.39
CA LEU A 126 -10.93 -9.01 5.64
C LEU A 126 -9.47 -8.57 5.45
N ALA A 127 -9.25 -7.35 5.02
CA ALA A 127 -7.92 -6.80 4.81
C ALA A 127 -7.07 -6.86 6.10
N ARG A 128 -7.64 -6.47 7.24
CA ARG A 128 -6.98 -6.56 8.54
C ARG A 128 -6.63 -8.00 8.93
N ARG A 129 -7.56 -8.96 8.72
CA ARG A 129 -7.32 -10.39 8.99
C ARG A 129 -6.17 -10.94 8.15
N MET A 130 -6.06 -10.54 6.88
CA MET A 130 -4.94 -10.91 6.02
C MET A 130 -3.63 -10.33 6.55
N LEU A 131 -3.61 -9.03 6.84
CA LEU A 131 -2.42 -8.33 7.33
C LEU A 131 -2.00 -8.75 8.75
N ALA A 132 -2.90 -9.27 9.57
CA ALA A 132 -2.58 -9.73 10.92
C ALA A 132 -1.50 -10.83 10.94
N LYS A 133 -1.47 -11.67 9.90
CA LYS A 133 -0.52 -12.77 9.74
C LYS A 133 0.83 -12.35 9.13
N GLU A 134 0.92 -11.11 8.64
CA GLU A 134 2.07 -10.62 7.91
C GLU A 134 2.98 -9.75 8.79
N HIS A 135 4.26 -9.72 8.42
CA HIS A 135 5.29 -8.92 9.07
C HIS A 135 5.73 -7.75 8.17
N GLY A 136 6.33 -6.74 8.77
CA GLY A 136 6.83 -5.56 8.07
C GLY A 136 5.85 -4.39 8.09
N THR A 137 6.02 -3.46 7.17
CA THR A 137 5.15 -2.29 7.04
C THR A 137 3.82 -2.69 6.41
N LYS A 138 2.72 -2.43 7.13
CA LYS A 138 1.38 -2.84 6.71
C LYS A 138 0.60 -1.68 6.10
N GLN A 139 -0.02 -1.91 4.95
CA GLN A 139 -0.87 -0.91 4.32
C GLN A 139 -2.07 -1.54 3.60
N ILE A 140 -3.12 -0.75 3.49
CA ILE A 140 -4.28 -1.00 2.65
C ILE A 140 -4.30 0.08 1.56
N ILE A 141 -4.48 -0.33 0.32
CA ILE A 141 -4.76 0.53 -0.82
C ILE A 141 -6.22 0.27 -1.19
N MET A 142 -7.08 1.28 -1.11
CA MET A 142 -8.49 1.16 -1.46
C MET A 142 -8.79 1.96 -2.72
N ILE A 143 -9.43 1.32 -3.70
CA ILE A 143 -9.91 1.96 -4.93
C ILE A 143 -11.43 1.82 -4.97
N THR A 144 -12.14 2.95 -5.03
CA THR A 144 -13.61 3.00 -5.05
C THR A 144 -14.09 4.30 -5.68
N ASP A 145 -15.35 4.31 -6.15
CA ASP A 145 -16.03 5.51 -6.63
C ASP A 145 -17.22 5.92 -5.75
N GLY A 146 -17.41 5.22 -4.63
CA GLY A 146 -18.62 5.34 -3.83
C GLY A 146 -18.38 5.58 -2.33
N GLU A 147 -19.48 5.81 -1.68
CA GLU A 147 -19.64 6.01 -0.24
C GLU A 147 -19.95 4.66 0.43
N PRO A 148 -19.70 4.50 1.73
CA PRO A 148 -20.09 3.28 2.43
C PRO A 148 -21.62 3.19 2.55
N THR A 149 -22.24 2.39 1.70
CA THR A 149 -23.70 2.21 1.64
C THR A 149 -24.16 0.88 2.23
N ALA A 150 -23.23 -0.01 2.57
CA ALA A 150 -23.55 -1.31 3.16
C ALA A 150 -22.65 -1.65 4.35
N HIS A 151 -23.16 -2.45 5.27
CA HIS A 151 -22.43 -2.99 6.41
C HIS A 151 -22.96 -4.39 6.79
N LEU A 152 -22.26 -5.11 7.66
CA LEU A 152 -22.73 -6.37 8.20
C LEU A 152 -23.43 -6.16 9.54
N ALA A 153 -24.70 -6.55 9.63
CA ALA A 153 -25.44 -6.65 10.87
C ALA A 153 -25.78 -8.12 11.14
N GLY A 154 -25.27 -8.67 12.27
CA GLY A 154 -25.47 -10.08 12.61
C GLY A 154 -24.95 -11.06 11.53
N GLY A 155 -23.90 -10.67 10.78
CA GLY A 155 -23.32 -11.49 9.71
C GLY A 155 -24.07 -11.42 8.38
N ARG A 156 -25.11 -10.61 8.27
CA ARG A 156 -25.88 -10.39 7.02
C ARG A 156 -25.61 -9.00 6.47
N PRO A 157 -25.49 -8.83 5.13
CA PRO A 157 -25.35 -7.52 4.55
C PRO A 157 -26.63 -6.70 4.70
N MET A 158 -26.49 -5.48 5.14
CA MET A 158 -27.51 -4.45 5.18
C MET A 158 -27.11 -3.35 4.23
N PHE A 159 -27.98 -3.03 3.28
CA PHE A 159 -27.74 -2.02 2.24
C PHE A 159 -28.73 -0.88 2.39
N HIS A 160 -28.25 0.36 2.27
CA HIS A 160 -29.03 1.57 2.25
C HIS A 160 -28.59 2.47 1.10
N TYR A 161 -29.53 2.85 0.22
CA TYR A 161 -29.21 3.62 -0.99
C TYR A 161 -28.54 4.97 -0.71
N THR A 162 -28.95 5.64 0.37
CA THR A 162 -28.17 6.74 0.96
C THR A 162 -27.44 6.22 2.18
N PRO A 163 -26.14 6.53 2.33
CA PRO A 163 -25.41 6.11 3.52
C PRO A 163 -26.12 6.55 4.79
N ILE A 164 -26.37 5.62 5.68
CA ILE A 164 -26.86 5.95 7.03
C ILE A 164 -25.69 6.10 8.00
N GLN A 165 -25.89 6.86 9.06
CA GLN A 165 -24.85 7.13 10.04
C GLN A 165 -24.24 5.84 10.63
N GLU A 166 -25.07 4.83 10.90
CA GLU A 166 -24.61 3.54 11.41
C GLU A 166 -23.58 2.88 10.48
N THR A 167 -23.81 2.88 9.16
CA THR A 167 -22.88 2.32 8.17
C THR A 167 -21.53 3.06 8.18
N VAL A 168 -21.59 4.39 8.26
CA VAL A 168 -20.39 5.23 8.35
C VAL A 168 -19.63 4.93 9.64
N ASP A 169 -20.32 4.91 10.79
CA ASP A 169 -19.70 4.67 12.09
C ASP A 169 -19.05 3.29 12.18
N LEU A 170 -19.71 2.24 11.68
CA LEU A 170 -19.16 0.90 11.62
C LEU A 170 -17.94 0.80 10.72
N THR A 171 -17.94 1.52 9.60
CA THR A 171 -16.78 1.61 8.70
C THR A 171 -15.61 2.32 9.39
N LEU A 172 -15.86 3.47 10.03
CA LEU A 172 -14.82 4.23 10.75
C LEU A 172 -14.28 3.48 11.97
N GLN A 173 -15.10 2.64 12.62
CA GLN A 173 -14.61 1.74 13.68
C GLN A 173 -13.57 0.75 13.15
N GLU A 174 -13.75 0.18 11.95
CA GLU A 174 -12.75 -0.69 11.33
C GLU A 174 -11.48 0.08 10.94
N VAL A 175 -11.62 1.31 10.47
CA VAL A 175 -10.49 2.21 10.22
C VAL A 175 -9.69 2.46 11.50
N LEU A 176 -10.36 2.72 12.63
CA LEU A 176 -9.69 2.88 13.93
C LEU A 176 -8.99 1.60 14.39
N ARG A 177 -9.59 0.42 14.15
CA ARG A 177 -8.95 -0.87 14.46
C ARG A 177 -7.68 -1.06 13.61
N ALA A 178 -7.76 -0.80 12.29
CA ALA A 178 -6.61 -0.84 11.40
C ALA A 178 -5.49 0.10 11.87
N THR A 179 -5.84 1.31 12.30
CA THR A 179 -4.90 2.30 12.83
C THR A 179 -4.19 1.81 14.08
N ARG A 180 -4.91 1.19 15.02
CA ARG A 180 -4.33 0.59 16.25
C ARG A 180 -3.40 -0.58 15.95
N GLU A 181 -3.64 -1.29 14.85
CA GLU A 181 -2.81 -2.39 14.36
C GLU A 181 -1.60 -1.90 13.51
N GLY A 182 -1.39 -0.59 13.41
CA GLY A 182 -0.30 0.01 12.65
C GLY A 182 -0.46 -0.08 11.14
N ILE A 183 -1.69 -0.33 10.66
CA ILE A 183 -2.01 -0.43 9.23
C ILE A 183 -2.34 0.96 8.70
N ARG A 184 -1.62 1.40 7.66
CA ARG A 184 -1.92 2.65 6.94
C ARG A 184 -2.93 2.39 5.84
N ILE A 185 -3.89 3.29 5.66
CA ILE A 185 -4.93 3.20 4.61
C ILE A 185 -4.73 4.35 3.63
N ASN A 186 -4.41 4.04 2.38
CA ASN A 186 -4.35 4.99 1.28
C ASN A 186 -5.56 4.77 0.38
N THR A 187 -6.33 5.81 0.15
CA THR A 187 -7.62 5.74 -0.56
C THR A 187 -7.53 6.49 -1.88
N PHE A 188 -7.92 5.83 -2.95
CA PHE A 188 -7.99 6.39 -4.31
C PHE A 188 -9.47 6.45 -4.73
N MET A 189 -9.98 7.68 -4.79
CA MET A 189 -11.38 7.96 -5.08
C MET A 189 -11.53 8.38 -6.53
N LEU A 190 -12.45 7.69 -7.22
CA LEU A 190 -12.78 7.95 -8.62
C LEU A 190 -14.01 8.85 -8.78
N ASP A 191 -14.52 9.39 -7.68
CA ASP A 191 -15.57 10.40 -7.62
C ASP A 191 -15.26 11.40 -6.50
N ALA A 192 -15.91 12.57 -6.53
CA ALA A 192 -15.62 13.67 -5.60
C ALA A 192 -16.91 14.37 -5.11
N THR A 193 -17.94 13.59 -4.75
CA THR A 193 -19.13 14.19 -4.12
C THR A 193 -18.78 14.86 -2.79
N PRO A 194 -19.44 15.95 -2.38
CA PRO A 194 -19.16 16.62 -1.10
C PRO A 194 -19.30 15.71 0.12
N TYR A 195 -20.18 14.71 0.05
CA TYR A 195 -20.35 13.72 1.11
C TYR A 195 -19.16 12.77 1.18
N LEU A 196 -18.74 12.24 0.03
CA LEU A 196 -17.59 11.36 -0.09
C LEU A 196 -16.31 12.05 0.36
N GLN A 197 -16.12 13.32 -0.01
CA GLN A 197 -14.97 14.12 0.44
C GLN A 197 -14.91 14.18 1.97
N ARG A 198 -16.01 14.51 2.63
CA ARG A 198 -16.08 14.57 4.11
C ARG A 198 -15.79 13.23 4.77
N PHE A 199 -16.34 12.14 4.22
CA PHE A 199 -16.06 10.80 4.72
C PHE A 199 -14.57 10.43 4.62
N VAL A 200 -13.97 10.71 3.48
CA VAL A 200 -12.54 10.41 3.21
C VAL A 200 -11.61 11.29 4.04
N GLU A 201 -11.96 12.55 4.25
CA GLU A 201 -11.24 13.45 5.17
C GLU A 201 -11.24 12.91 6.60
N GLU A 202 -12.38 12.43 7.08
CA GLU A 202 -12.48 11.83 8.41
C GLU A 202 -11.69 10.52 8.51
N LEU A 203 -11.80 9.65 7.52
CA LEU A 203 -10.99 8.42 7.43
C LEU A 203 -9.49 8.74 7.50
N THR A 204 -9.04 9.70 6.70
CA THR A 204 -7.63 10.12 6.65
C THR A 204 -7.17 10.72 7.98
N ARG A 205 -8.01 11.53 8.63
CA ARG A 205 -7.73 12.10 9.95
C ARG A 205 -7.53 11.02 11.02
N LEU A 206 -8.34 9.96 10.98
CA LEU A 206 -8.28 8.85 11.94
C LEU A 206 -7.09 7.93 11.70
N ASN A 207 -6.73 7.68 10.45
CA ASN A 207 -5.71 6.69 10.08
C ASN A 207 -4.34 7.31 9.76
N LYS A 208 -4.26 8.62 9.48
CA LYS A 208 -3.05 9.30 9.00
C LYS A 208 -2.51 8.71 7.69
N GLY A 209 -3.35 8.06 6.91
CA GLY A 209 -3.08 7.64 5.55
C GLY A 209 -3.20 8.81 4.57
N ARG A 210 -3.27 8.49 3.30
CA ARG A 210 -3.40 9.48 2.21
C ARG A 210 -4.71 9.25 1.45
N ALA A 211 -5.31 10.34 0.97
CA ALA A 211 -6.47 10.30 0.11
C ALA A 211 -6.18 11.03 -1.20
N PHE A 212 -6.53 10.41 -2.29
CA PHE A 212 -6.34 10.93 -3.64
C PHE A 212 -7.68 10.91 -4.37
N PHE A 213 -8.09 12.08 -4.86
CA PHE A 213 -9.18 12.18 -5.83
C PHE A 213 -8.55 12.16 -7.22
N THR A 214 -8.90 11.20 -8.02
CA THR A 214 -8.25 10.91 -9.30
C THR A 214 -9.28 10.54 -10.36
N THR A 215 -8.85 10.43 -11.59
CA THR A 215 -9.68 9.96 -12.70
C THR A 215 -9.24 8.56 -13.15
N PRO A 216 -10.06 7.83 -13.89
CA PRO A 216 -9.69 6.53 -14.44
C PRO A 216 -8.37 6.54 -15.21
N GLU A 217 -8.07 7.65 -15.94
CA GLU A 217 -6.88 7.79 -16.77
C GLU A 217 -5.60 7.97 -15.94
N THR A 218 -5.69 8.66 -14.79
CA THR A 218 -4.52 9.00 -13.95
C THR A 218 -4.37 8.08 -12.73
N LEU A 219 -5.36 7.22 -12.46
CA LEU A 219 -5.37 6.31 -11.31
C LEU A 219 -4.08 5.48 -11.19
N GLY A 220 -3.60 4.94 -12.32
CA GLY A 220 -2.41 4.10 -12.34
C GLY A 220 -1.18 4.81 -11.84
N ASP A 221 -0.96 6.03 -12.29
CA ASP A 221 0.20 6.84 -11.89
C ASP A 221 0.16 7.12 -10.38
N TYR A 222 -1.01 7.54 -9.86
CA TYR A 222 -1.15 7.81 -8.43
C TYR A 222 -0.93 6.56 -7.57
N VAL A 223 -1.52 5.43 -7.90
CA VAL A 223 -1.41 4.19 -7.10
C VAL A 223 0.02 3.65 -7.10
N LEU A 224 0.66 3.59 -8.28
CA LEU A 224 2.02 3.06 -8.40
C LEU A 224 3.05 3.98 -7.75
N VAL A 225 2.93 5.28 -7.92
CA VAL A 225 3.82 6.26 -7.27
C VAL A 225 3.64 6.20 -5.75
N ASP A 226 2.41 6.20 -5.25
CA ASP A 226 2.10 6.11 -3.82
C ASP A 226 2.67 4.83 -3.19
N PHE A 227 2.53 3.70 -3.85
CA PHE A 227 3.09 2.43 -3.40
C PHE A 227 4.62 2.50 -3.30
N LEU A 228 5.30 3.00 -4.34
CA LEU A 228 6.77 3.11 -4.36
C LEU A 228 7.30 4.09 -3.32
N GLU A 229 6.62 5.22 -3.12
CA GLU A 229 6.98 6.21 -2.10
C GLU A 229 6.79 5.66 -0.69
N SER A 230 5.67 4.99 -0.41
CA SER A 230 5.39 4.35 0.88
C SER A 230 6.47 3.34 1.22
N ARG A 231 6.91 2.55 0.23
CA ARG A 231 7.99 1.58 0.38
C ARG A 231 9.34 2.25 0.64
N ARG A 232 9.67 3.33 -0.07
CA ARG A 232 10.91 4.11 0.17
C ARG A 232 10.95 4.73 1.57
N GLN A 233 9.82 5.25 2.05
CA GLN A 233 9.70 5.78 3.41
C GLN A 233 9.90 4.70 4.46
N ALA A 234 9.33 3.51 4.27
CA ALA A 234 9.53 2.36 5.13
C ALA A 234 11.01 1.94 5.22
N ALA A 235 11.73 1.95 4.09
CA ALA A 235 13.14 1.61 4.02
C ALA A 235 14.05 2.65 4.73
N ARG A 236 13.63 3.91 4.84
CA ARG A 236 14.40 4.98 5.51
C ARG A 236 14.31 4.96 7.04
N GLY A 237 13.38 4.21 7.63
CA GLY A 237 13.15 4.12 9.08
C GLY A 237 12.59 5.40 9.72
N PRO A 238 12.00 5.35 10.92
CA PRO A 238 11.56 6.53 11.65
C PRO A 238 12.75 7.23 12.33
N GLY A 239 13.59 7.99 11.62
CA GLY A 239 14.72 8.60 12.30
C GLY A 239 15.73 9.38 11.50
N ARG A 240 15.38 9.99 10.37
CA ARG A 240 16.19 11.09 9.80
C ARG A 240 15.28 12.19 9.31
N ARG A 241 14.77 13.01 10.24
CA ARG A 241 14.46 14.39 9.89
C ARG A 241 15.81 15.09 9.71
N ALA A 242 16.09 15.52 8.49
CA ALA A 242 17.20 16.43 8.24
C ALA A 242 17.02 17.65 9.14
N GLY A 243 18.02 17.92 10.01
CA GLY A 243 18.22 19.19 10.64
C GLY A 243 18.70 20.22 9.63
#